data_3a3ab52d537834d2d67b1f2208b6875f
#
_entry.id   3a3ab52d537834d2d67b1f2208b6875f
#
_cell.length_a   1.000
_cell.length_b   1.000
_cell.length_c   1.000
_cell.angle_alpha   90.00
_cell.angle_beta   90.00
_cell.angle_gamma   90.00
#
_symmetry.space_group_name_H-M   'P 1'
#
loop_
_entity.id
_entity.type
_entity.pdbx_description
1 polymer ?
#
loop_
_entity_poly.entity_id
_entity_poly.type
_entity_poly.pdbx_seq_one_letter_code
_entity_poly.pdbx_strand_id
1 'polypeptide(L)'
;MQNLLDLVNSLNPMQRSAVELPAEHALILAGAGSGKTRVLTTRIAWIIAKGMARPAQILAVTFTNKAAREMRDRLEGVVNADMRSMWVGTFHGIAHKLLRLHCEDAGLPSTFQIIDSSDQLSLVKRLMKEQGVDTETNDAKSWQARINRFKEAGLRAKDVAAEEEPLGGQGFYRLYENRCQKEGLVDFAELLLRSTELLERNAVLREHYADRFRFVLVDEFQDTNALQFRWIKAIVSPASTTNSLFCVGDDDQSIYAFRGARVGNMADFVNDYHVKHLVKLEQNYRSTSHILDAANAVIANNAQRMGKNLWTEAGKGELIGIYGADDDREEARSLTQDILTLHRSGTPWRDCAVLYRNNAQSRIIEQYFTANSIPYRIYGGLRFFDRQEVKDVTAYLRLLSNPEDTSVLRVINQPPRGIGAKTVETIERLCAASGKPLYSVVSDPYSYPAMERSAQKLMNFTVLIEECAELAQTLRSMN
;
A
#
# COMPACT_ATOMS: atom_id res chain seq x y z
N MET A 1 -34.07 2.04 -1.28
CA MET A 1 -34.27 3.46 -1.69
C MET A 1 -34.49 4.37 -0.48
N GLN A 2 -35.31 3.98 0.51
CA GLN A 2 -35.56 4.80 1.72
C GLN A 2 -34.27 5.13 2.47
N ASN A 3 -33.43 4.14 2.77
CA ASN A 3 -32.13 4.34 3.48
C ASN A 3 -31.20 5.35 2.78
N LEU A 4 -31.21 5.40 1.44
CA LEU A 4 -30.37 6.35 0.71
C LEU A 4 -30.94 7.77 0.79
N LEU A 5 -32.26 7.93 0.69
CA LEU A 5 -32.90 9.24 0.84
C LEU A 5 -32.67 9.82 2.25
N ASP A 6 -32.79 8.99 3.27
CA ASP A 6 -32.51 9.38 4.65
C ASP A 6 -31.03 9.77 4.83
N LEU A 7 -30.12 9.02 4.21
CA LEU A 7 -28.68 9.33 4.21
C LEU A 7 -28.39 10.68 3.53
N VAL A 8 -28.96 10.92 2.34
CA VAL A 8 -28.79 12.18 1.59
C VAL A 8 -29.41 13.36 2.35
N ASN A 9 -30.58 13.18 2.96
CA ASN A 9 -31.22 14.22 3.75
C ASN A 9 -30.45 14.57 5.04
N SER A 10 -29.62 13.66 5.55
CA SER A 10 -28.76 13.90 6.72
C SER A 10 -27.43 14.58 6.38
N LEU A 11 -27.16 14.88 5.12
CA LEU A 11 -25.98 15.63 4.68
C LEU A 11 -26.20 17.13 4.84
N ASN A 12 -25.12 17.86 5.14
CA ASN A 12 -25.16 19.31 5.06
C ASN A 12 -25.25 19.79 3.60
N PRO A 13 -25.59 21.05 3.34
CA PRO A 13 -25.77 21.56 1.95
C PRO A 13 -24.56 21.33 1.05
N MET A 14 -23.33 21.50 1.56
CA MET A 14 -22.09 21.33 0.77
C MET A 14 -21.81 19.84 0.50
N GLN A 15 -22.00 18.97 1.49
CA GLN A 15 -21.89 17.53 1.30
C GLN A 15 -22.94 17.03 0.29
N ARG A 16 -24.17 17.51 0.40
CA ARG A 16 -25.25 17.15 -0.51
C ARG A 16 -24.95 17.62 -1.95
N SER A 17 -24.49 18.87 -2.12
CA SER A 17 -24.10 19.38 -3.44
C SER A 17 -23.03 18.53 -4.08
N ALA A 18 -22.00 18.08 -3.31
CA ALA A 18 -20.96 17.19 -3.81
C ALA A 18 -21.48 15.80 -4.22
N VAL A 19 -22.47 15.26 -3.49
CA VAL A 19 -23.08 13.96 -3.78
C VAL A 19 -23.95 14.02 -5.03
N GLU A 20 -24.68 15.12 -5.26
CA GLU A 20 -25.65 15.26 -6.34
C GLU A 20 -25.03 15.79 -7.65
N LEU A 21 -23.73 16.04 -7.72
CA LEU A 21 -23.05 16.52 -8.94
C LEU A 21 -23.36 15.65 -10.16
N PRO A 22 -23.38 16.23 -11.38
CA PRO A 22 -23.50 15.49 -12.64
C PRO A 22 -22.31 14.55 -12.87
N ALA A 23 -22.31 13.80 -13.98
CA ALA A 23 -21.21 12.94 -14.41
C ALA A 23 -20.06 13.78 -15.03
N GLU A 24 -19.53 14.72 -14.28
CA GLU A 24 -18.42 15.61 -14.66
C GLU A 24 -17.25 15.43 -13.68
N HIS A 25 -16.08 15.98 -14.06
CA HIS A 25 -14.91 15.96 -13.18
C HIS A 25 -15.12 16.90 -11.99
N ALA A 26 -14.76 16.42 -10.80
CA ALA A 26 -14.95 17.17 -9.56
C ALA A 26 -13.80 16.97 -8.59
N LEU A 27 -13.39 18.04 -7.91
CA LEU A 27 -12.49 18.03 -6.78
C LEU A 27 -13.22 18.46 -5.52
N ILE A 28 -13.20 17.59 -4.52
CA ILE A 28 -13.78 17.84 -3.20
C ILE A 28 -12.65 18.09 -2.22
N LEU A 29 -12.46 19.33 -1.84
CA LEU A 29 -11.52 19.73 -0.80
C LEU A 29 -12.19 19.56 0.55
N ALA A 30 -11.86 18.48 1.24
CA ALA A 30 -12.59 18.06 2.42
C ALA A 30 -11.65 18.04 3.64
N GLY A 31 -11.80 18.99 4.54
CA GLY A 31 -10.98 19.07 5.74
C GLY A 31 -11.11 17.87 6.67
N ALA A 32 -10.24 17.79 7.68
CA ALA A 32 -10.32 16.77 8.71
C ALA A 32 -11.70 16.75 9.36
N GLY A 33 -12.29 15.55 9.54
CA GLY A 33 -13.59 15.42 10.22
C GLY A 33 -14.79 16.02 9.49
N SER A 34 -14.65 16.44 8.22
CA SER A 34 -15.76 17.00 7.40
C SER A 34 -16.64 15.94 6.71
N GLY A 35 -16.32 14.66 6.89
CA GLY A 35 -17.10 13.57 6.31
C GLY A 35 -16.67 13.14 4.91
N LYS A 36 -15.39 13.27 4.53
CA LYS A 36 -14.82 12.80 3.24
C LYS A 36 -15.38 11.46 2.79
N THR A 37 -15.14 10.42 3.59
CA THR A 37 -15.57 9.05 3.28
C THR A 37 -17.10 8.93 3.18
N ARG A 38 -17.84 9.68 3.98
CA ARG A 38 -19.32 9.71 3.93
C ARG A 38 -19.79 10.28 2.59
N VAL A 39 -19.22 11.39 2.14
CA VAL A 39 -19.57 11.99 0.84
C VAL A 39 -19.23 11.02 -0.29
N LEU A 40 -18.02 10.41 -0.27
CA LEU A 40 -17.58 9.48 -1.30
C LEU A 40 -18.49 8.24 -1.40
N THR A 41 -18.80 7.60 -0.28
CA THR A 41 -19.68 6.41 -0.25
C THR A 41 -21.12 6.77 -0.63
N THR A 42 -21.63 7.91 -0.16
CA THR A 42 -22.98 8.37 -0.53
C THR A 42 -23.06 8.73 -2.02
N ARG A 43 -22.00 9.33 -2.59
CA ARG A 43 -21.90 9.59 -4.04
C ARG A 43 -21.99 8.31 -4.85
N ILE A 44 -21.25 7.26 -4.48
CA ILE A 44 -21.34 5.96 -5.16
C ILE A 44 -22.75 5.39 -5.07
N ALA A 45 -23.34 5.39 -3.89
CA ALA A 45 -24.71 4.91 -3.70
C ALA A 45 -25.73 5.72 -4.52
N TRP A 46 -25.55 7.04 -4.61
CA TRP A 46 -26.38 7.94 -5.42
C TRP A 46 -26.28 7.63 -6.92
N ILE A 47 -25.06 7.46 -7.44
CA ILE A 47 -24.80 7.10 -8.84
C ILE A 47 -25.55 5.81 -9.21
N ILE A 48 -25.46 4.78 -8.37
CA ILE A 48 -26.13 3.49 -8.61
C ILE A 48 -27.65 3.63 -8.51
N ALA A 49 -28.16 4.27 -7.48
CA ALA A 49 -29.59 4.41 -7.25
C ALA A 49 -30.31 5.28 -8.30
N LYS A 50 -29.61 6.28 -8.85
CA LYS A 50 -30.11 7.09 -9.97
C LYS A 50 -29.95 6.43 -11.35
N GLY A 51 -29.39 5.22 -11.40
CA GLY A 51 -29.18 4.51 -12.65
C GLY A 51 -28.12 5.13 -13.55
N MET A 52 -27.28 6.03 -13.03
CA MET A 52 -26.20 6.67 -13.78
C MET A 52 -25.12 5.68 -14.19
N ALA A 53 -24.84 4.67 -13.35
CA ALA A 53 -23.96 3.55 -13.61
C ALA A 53 -24.33 2.32 -12.82
N ARG A 54 -23.96 1.14 -13.35
CA ARG A 54 -24.00 -0.14 -12.60
C ARG A 54 -22.71 -0.27 -11.75
N PRO A 55 -22.71 -1.10 -10.68
CA PRO A 55 -21.50 -1.32 -9.88
C PRO A 55 -20.26 -1.67 -10.70
N ALA A 56 -20.38 -2.49 -11.75
CA ALA A 56 -19.27 -2.86 -12.64
C ALA A 56 -18.64 -1.69 -13.40
N GLN A 57 -19.34 -0.56 -13.50
CA GLN A 57 -18.89 0.65 -14.19
C GLN A 57 -18.26 1.68 -13.25
N ILE A 58 -18.05 1.30 -11.98
CA ILE A 58 -17.47 2.18 -10.96
C ILE A 58 -16.12 1.61 -10.51
N LEU A 59 -15.10 2.46 -10.51
CA LEU A 59 -13.79 2.23 -9.92
C LEU A 59 -13.62 3.18 -8.74
N ALA A 60 -13.43 2.64 -7.54
CA ALA A 60 -13.15 3.41 -6.34
C ALA A 60 -11.76 3.06 -5.80
N VAL A 61 -10.90 4.05 -5.71
CA VAL A 61 -9.51 3.89 -5.28
C VAL A 61 -9.29 4.58 -3.95
N THR A 62 -8.68 3.87 -3.00
CA THR A 62 -8.34 4.37 -1.67
C THR A 62 -6.86 4.18 -1.37
N PHE A 63 -6.36 4.84 -0.32
CA PHE A 63 -4.95 4.71 0.06
C PHE A 63 -4.65 3.43 0.85
N THR A 64 -5.61 2.90 1.61
CA THR A 64 -5.40 1.72 2.48
C THR A 64 -6.43 0.62 2.24
N ASN A 65 -6.01 -0.64 2.46
CA ASN A 65 -6.92 -1.79 2.40
C ASN A 65 -8.04 -1.71 3.44
N LYS A 66 -7.78 -1.08 4.60
CA LYS A 66 -8.79 -0.84 5.63
C LYS A 66 -9.88 0.09 5.10
N ALA A 67 -9.50 1.24 4.51
CA ALA A 67 -10.46 2.18 3.91
C ALA A 67 -11.27 1.53 2.78
N ALA A 68 -10.63 0.72 1.93
CA ALA A 68 -11.31 -0.02 0.87
C ALA A 68 -12.36 -1.01 1.41
N ARG A 69 -12.06 -1.68 2.53
CA ARG A 69 -13.01 -2.60 3.19
C ARG A 69 -14.15 -1.83 3.81
N GLU A 70 -13.87 -0.81 4.60
CA GLU A 70 -14.89 0.05 5.23
C GLU A 70 -15.83 0.68 4.17
N MET A 71 -15.29 1.07 3.02
CA MET A 71 -16.10 1.59 1.92
C MET A 71 -17.06 0.53 1.38
N ARG A 72 -16.59 -0.71 1.18
CA ARG A 72 -17.46 -1.83 0.74
C ARG A 72 -18.56 -2.13 1.75
N ASP A 73 -18.18 -2.29 3.02
CA ASP A 73 -19.12 -2.61 4.10
C ASP A 73 -20.25 -1.54 4.21
N ARG A 74 -19.89 -0.26 4.08
CA ARG A 74 -20.85 0.85 4.08
C ARG A 74 -21.78 0.83 2.86
N LEU A 75 -21.25 0.51 1.68
CA LEU A 75 -22.03 0.45 0.44
C LEU A 75 -23.01 -0.74 0.46
N GLU A 76 -22.60 -1.91 0.94
CA GLU A 76 -23.45 -3.08 1.08
C GLU A 76 -24.65 -2.81 2.00
N GLY A 77 -24.48 -1.96 3.02
CA GLY A 77 -25.56 -1.56 3.91
C GLY A 77 -26.57 -0.56 3.32
N VAL A 78 -26.23 0.11 2.22
CA VAL A 78 -27.04 1.19 1.62
C VAL A 78 -27.60 0.85 0.24
N VAL A 79 -26.83 0.09 -0.56
CA VAL A 79 -27.13 -0.20 -1.97
C VAL A 79 -27.67 -1.61 -2.10
N ASN A 80 -28.89 -1.74 -2.63
CA ASN A 80 -29.48 -3.03 -2.95
C ASN A 80 -29.07 -3.47 -4.37
N ALA A 81 -27.76 -3.77 -4.57
CA ALA A 81 -27.19 -4.24 -5.83
C ALA A 81 -26.01 -5.18 -5.54
N ASP A 82 -25.65 -6.05 -6.49
CA ASP A 82 -24.47 -6.89 -6.36
C ASP A 82 -23.19 -6.06 -6.50
N MET A 83 -22.56 -5.79 -5.37
CA MET A 83 -21.36 -4.97 -5.27
C MET A 83 -20.07 -5.73 -5.65
N ARG A 84 -20.10 -7.05 -5.86
CA ARG A 84 -18.92 -7.88 -6.18
C ARG A 84 -18.28 -7.50 -7.52
N SER A 85 -19.06 -6.98 -8.45
CA SER A 85 -18.60 -6.52 -9.75
C SER A 85 -17.91 -5.16 -9.74
N MET A 86 -18.10 -4.35 -8.68
CA MET A 86 -17.45 -3.06 -8.49
C MET A 86 -15.97 -3.24 -8.15
N TRP A 87 -15.12 -2.40 -8.70
CA TRP A 87 -13.72 -2.38 -8.34
C TRP A 87 -13.46 -1.36 -7.23
N VAL A 88 -13.22 -1.87 -6.03
CA VAL A 88 -12.85 -1.07 -4.85
C VAL A 88 -11.54 -1.62 -4.29
N GLY A 89 -10.54 -0.78 -4.15
CA GLY A 89 -9.24 -1.22 -3.64
C GLY A 89 -8.23 -0.09 -3.53
N THR A 90 -7.01 -0.46 -3.14
CA THR A 90 -5.85 0.43 -3.21
C THR A 90 -5.30 0.47 -4.65
N PHE A 91 -4.52 1.50 -4.99
CA PHE A 91 -3.82 1.57 -6.28
C PHE A 91 -3.10 0.27 -6.61
N HIS A 92 -2.26 -0.23 -5.70
CA HIS A 92 -1.53 -1.48 -5.91
C HIS A 92 -2.44 -2.70 -6.01
N GLY A 93 -3.51 -2.76 -5.23
CA GLY A 93 -4.48 -3.87 -5.29
C GLY A 93 -5.22 -3.92 -6.64
N ILE A 94 -5.62 -2.76 -7.15
CA ILE A 94 -6.26 -2.65 -8.47
C ILE A 94 -5.25 -2.95 -9.59
N ALA A 95 -4.04 -2.40 -9.52
CA ALA A 95 -2.97 -2.68 -10.47
C ALA A 95 -2.62 -4.19 -10.50
N HIS A 96 -2.51 -4.83 -9.34
CA HIS A 96 -2.32 -6.28 -9.25
C HIS A 96 -3.45 -7.05 -9.95
N LYS A 97 -4.72 -6.70 -9.66
CA LYS A 97 -5.88 -7.32 -10.32
C LYS A 97 -5.82 -7.18 -11.84
N LEU A 98 -5.47 -5.99 -12.34
CA LEU A 98 -5.32 -5.71 -13.76
C LEU A 98 -4.20 -6.57 -14.37
N LEU A 99 -3.02 -6.63 -13.73
CA LEU A 99 -1.91 -7.44 -14.21
C LEU A 99 -2.21 -8.95 -14.18
N ARG A 100 -2.99 -9.45 -13.21
CA ARG A 100 -3.42 -10.86 -13.21
C ARG A 100 -4.37 -11.19 -14.36
N LEU A 101 -5.24 -10.27 -14.73
CA LEU A 101 -6.16 -10.44 -15.86
C LEU A 101 -5.47 -10.35 -17.22
N HIS A 102 -4.35 -9.63 -17.31
CA HIS A 102 -3.63 -9.32 -18.54
C HIS A 102 -2.13 -9.60 -18.42
N CYS A 103 -1.77 -10.71 -17.78
CA CYS A 103 -0.37 -11.02 -17.51
C CYS A 103 0.46 -11.16 -18.80
N GLU A 104 -0.06 -11.79 -19.83
CA GLU A 104 0.61 -11.97 -21.13
C GLU A 104 0.85 -10.62 -21.81
N ASP A 105 -0.16 -9.76 -21.90
CA ASP A 105 -0.05 -8.40 -22.44
C ASP A 105 0.95 -7.54 -21.64
N ALA A 106 1.05 -7.81 -20.34
CA ALA A 106 2.01 -7.16 -19.45
C ALA A 106 3.43 -7.75 -19.56
N GLY A 107 3.63 -8.81 -20.34
CA GLY A 107 4.90 -9.52 -20.44
C GLY A 107 5.31 -10.23 -19.15
N LEU A 108 4.32 -10.75 -18.41
CA LEU A 108 4.50 -11.49 -17.17
C LEU A 108 4.04 -12.94 -17.34
N PRO A 109 4.70 -13.91 -16.71
CA PRO A 109 4.16 -15.27 -16.63
C PRO A 109 2.86 -15.26 -15.82
N SER A 110 1.94 -16.18 -16.11
CA SER A 110 0.67 -16.30 -15.37
C SER A 110 0.88 -16.54 -13.87
N THR A 111 2.01 -17.16 -13.52
CA THR A 111 2.44 -17.48 -12.15
C THR A 111 3.34 -16.41 -11.53
N PHE A 112 3.44 -15.19 -12.10
CA PHE A 112 4.32 -14.17 -11.54
C PHE A 112 4.08 -13.95 -10.04
N GLN A 113 5.15 -13.57 -9.33
CA GLN A 113 5.13 -13.46 -7.88
C GLN A 113 5.35 -12.03 -7.42
N ILE A 114 4.59 -11.66 -6.38
CA ILE A 114 4.80 -10.38 -5.72
C ILE A 114 5.79 -10.60 -4.58
N ILE A 115 6.92 -9.89 -4.64
CA ILE A 115 7.92 -9.88 -3.58
C ILE A 115 7.71 -8.69 -2.65
N ASP A 116 7.86 -8.93 -1.35
CA ASP A 116 7.79 -7.86 -0.35
C ASP A 116 9.13 -7.10 -0.24
N SER A 117 9.14 -6.06 0.59
CA SER A 117 10.34 -5.22 0.78
C SER A 117 11.54 -6.00 1.34
N SER A 118 11.32 -7.06 2.13
CA SER A 118 12.42 -7.88 2.66
C SER A 118 12.99 -8.83 1.61
N ASP A 119 12.13 -9.41 0.78
CA ASP A 119 12.52 -10.26 -0.32
C ASP A 119 13.23 -9.45 -1.41
N GLN A 120 12.72 -8.25 -1.70
CA GLN A 120 13.38 -7.29 -2.58
C GLN A 120 14.79 -6.94 -2.09
N LEU A 121 14.94 -6.64 -0.79
CA LEU A 121 16.24 -6.34 -0.21
C LEU A 121 17.20 -7.54 -0.30
N SER A 122 16.69 -8.74 -0.11
CA SER A 122 17.48 -9.98 -0.25
C SER A 122 17.95 -10.19 -1.69
N LEU A 123 17.10 -9.92 -2.67
CA LEU A 123 17.45 -9.93 -4.08
C LEU A 123 18.52 -8.88 -4.41
N VAL A 124 18.37 -7.65 -3.90
CA VAL A 124 19.37 -6.58 -4.09
C VAL A 124 20.72 -7.00 -3.51
N LYS A 125 20.76 -7.55 -2.29
CA LYS A 125 22.02 -8.04 -1.67
C LYS A 125 22.67 -9.15 -2.49
N ARG A 126 21.88 -10.09 -3.02
CA ARG A 126 22.38 -11.16 -3.89
C ARG A 126 23.01 -10.61 -5.15
N LEU A 127 22.35 -9.68 -5.83
CA LEU A 127 22.87 -9.04 -7.04
C LEU A 127 24.15 -8.24 -6.77
N MET A 128 24.22 -7.50 -5.66
CA MET A 128 25.44 -6.78 -5.27
C MET A 128 26.61 -7.74 -5.09
N LYS A 129 26.39 -8.87 -4.41
CA LYS A 129 27.41 -9.91 -4.22
C LYS A 129 27.86 -10.53 -5.56
N GLU A 130 26.93 -10.86 -6.46
CA GLU A 130 27.22 -11.40 -7.79
C GLU A 130 28.06 -10.43 -8.64
N GLN A 131 27.89 -9.13 -8.44
CA GLN A 131 28.65 -8.09 -9.16
C GLN A 131 29.97 -7.71 -8.44
N GLY A 132 30.29 -8.34 -7.32
CA GLY A 132 31.49 -8.00 -6.55
C GLY A 132 31.44 -6.60 -5.92
N VAL A 133 30.24 -6.05 -5.71
CA VAL A 133 30.08 -4.74 -5.08
C VAL A 133 30.37 -4.86 -3.59
N ASP A 134 31.27 -4.00 -3.11
CA ASP A 134 31.56 -3.90 -1.69
C ASP A 134 30.32 -3.40 -0.92
N THR A 135 29.80 -4.26 -0.06
CA THR A 135 28.62 -3.99 0.76
C THR A 135 28.93 -3.15 2.01
N GLU A 136 30.19 -2.93 2.36
CA GLU A 136 30.58 -2.03 3.45
C GLU A 136 30.49 -0.58 3.02
N THR A 137 30.81 -0.29 1.76
CA THR A 137 30.75 1.06 1.18
C THR A 137 29.40 1.36 0.50
N ASN A 138 28.67 0.32 0.08
CA ASN A 138 27.40 0.45 -0.63
C ASN A 138 26.26 -0.25 0.14
N ASP A 139 25.34 0.54 0.68
CA ASP A 139 24.20 0.00 1.43
C ASP A 139 23.09 -0.54 0.50
N ALA A 140 22.78 -1.82 0.66
CA ALA A 140 21.70 -2.48 -0.10
C ALA A 140 20.32 -1.85 0.08
N LYS A 141 20.04 -1.26 1.27
CA LYS A 141 18.79 -0.55 1.51
C LYS A 141 18.72 0.76 0.71
N SER A 142 19.85 1.43 0.56
CA SER A 142 19.95 2.63 -0.27
C SER A 142 19.65 2.30 -1.74
N TRP A 143 20.19 1.19 -2.26
CA TRP A 143 19.87 0.72 -3.60
C TRP A 143 18.41 0.34 -3.78
N GLN A 144 17.84 -0.39 -2.84
CA GLN A 144 16.41 -0.71 -2.84
C GLN A 144 15.55 0.56 -2.88
N ALA A 145 15.86 1.53 -2.02
CA ALA A 145 15.13 2.80 -1.98
C ALA A 145 15.25 3.57 -3.31
N ARG A 146 16.43 3.55 -3.92
CA ARG A 146 16.70 4.21 -5.20
C ARG A 146 15.93 3.57 -6.36
N ILE A 147 15.92 2.24 -6.46
CA ILE A 147 15.14 1.49 -7.45
C ILE A 147 13.64 1.83 -7.29
N ASN A 148 13.12 1.78 -6.06
CA ASN A 148 11.73 2.10 -5.80
C ASN A 148 11.39 3.54 -6.21
N ARG A 149 12.25 4.50 -5.90
CA ARG A 149 12.09 5.91 -6.29
C ARG A 149 12.06 6.08 -7.82
N PHE A 150 12.93 5.41 -8.56
CA PHE A 150 12.89 5.45 -10.03
C PHE A 150 11.56 4.90 -10.57
N LYS A 151 11.13 3.74 -10.09
CA LYS A 151 9.84 3.14 -10.49
C LYS A 151 8.65 4.02 -10.13
N GLU A 152 8.63 4.61 -8.94
CA GLU A 152 7.59 5.54 -8.50
C GLU A 152 7.59 6.86 -9.28
N ALA A 153 8.72 7.25 -9.84
CA ALA A 153 8.82 8.35 -10.81
C ALA A 153 8.40 7.93 -12.24
N GLY A 154 8.09 6.66 -12.46
CA GLY A 154 7.69 6.14 -13.77
C GLY A 154 8.86 5.85 -14.71
N LEU A 155 10.09 5.71 -14.18
CA LEU A 155 11.33 5.51 -14.94
C LEU A 155 11.76 4.04 -14.96
N ARG A 156 12.09 3.54 -16.13
CA ARG A 156 12.81 2.27 -16.33
C ARG A 156 14.30 2.50 -16.28
N ALA A 157 15.08 1.42 -16.11
CA ALA A 157 16.54 1.51 -16.09
C ALA A 157 17.12 2.16 -17.35
N LYS A 158 16.48 1.99 -18.50
CA LYS A 158 16.88 2.64 -19.75
C LYS A 158 16.69 4.17 -19.78
N ASP A 159 15.79 4.68 -18.92
CA ASP A 159 15.40 6.09 -18.86
C ASP A 159 16.18 6.86 -17.77
N VAL A 160 16.96 6.14 -16.94
CA VAL A 160 17.80 6.73 -15.89
C VAL A 160 19.13 7.18 -16.49
N ALA A 161 19.57 8.40 -16.18
CA ALA A 161 20.85 8.94 -16.64
C ALA A 161 22.03 8.10 -16.09
N ALA A 162 23.03 7.83 -16.92
CA ALA A 162 24.20 7.03 -16.56
C ALA A 162 24.99 7.60 -15.36
N GLU A 163 24.93 8.91 -15.16
CA GLU A 163 25.57 9.61 -14.04
C GLU A 163 24.89 9.33 -12.69
N GLU A 164 23.64 8.91 -12.71
CA GLU A 164 22.87 8.53 -11.51
C GLU A 164 23.10 7.07 -11.10
N GLU A 165 23.87 6.31 -11.88
CA GLU A 165 24.20 4.91 -11.60
C GLU A 165 25.70 4.73 -11.28
N PRO A 166 26.11 4.69 -10.01
CA PRO A 166 27.51 4.66 -9.60
C PRO A 166 28.25 3.35 -9.86
N LEU A 167 27.65 2.33 -10.43
CA LEU A 167 28.24 1.01 -10.69
C LEU A 167 28.65 0.81 -12.17
N GLY A 168 29.24 1.84 -12.78
CA GLY A 168 30.03 1.74 -14.00
C GLY A 168 29.47 0.86 -15.12
N GLY A 169 28.61 1.39 -15.98
CA GLY A 169 28.42 0.90 -17.34
C GLY A 169 27.33 -0.14 -17.61
N GLN A 170 26.86 -0.86 -16.65
CA GLN A 170 25.70 -1.78 -16.78
C GLN A 170 24.65 -1.55 -15.73
N GLY A 171 24.34 -0.38 -15.37
CA GLY A 171 23.35 0.07 -14.41
C GLY A 171 22.76 -0.99 -13.49
N PHE A 172 23.00 -0.92 -12.19
CA PHE A 172 22.52 -1.91 -11.23
C PHE A 172 20.99 -2.08 -11.30
N TYR A 173 20.25 -1.00 -11.60
CA TYR A 173 18.81 -1.08 -11.79
C TYR A 173 18.42 -1.95 -12.99
N ARG A 174 19.19 -1.92 -14.09
CA ARG A 174 18.98 -2.81 -15.25
C ARG A 174 19.20 -4.27 -14.91
N LEU A 175 20.23 -4.58 -14.13
CA LEU A 175 20.49 -5.94 -13.64
C LEU A 175 19.31 -6.43 -12.77
N TYR A 176 18.80 -5.58 -11.90
CA TYR A 176 17.64 -5.87 -11.07
C TYR A 176 16.38 -6.12 -11.92
N GLU A 177 16.07 -5.25 -12.89
CA GLU A 177 14.92 -5.44 -13.80
C GLU A 177 15.02 -6.76 -14.58
N ASN A 178 16.21 -7.06 -15.15
CA ASN A 178 16.44 -8.29 -15.90
C ASN A 178 16.25 -9.54 -15.01
N ARG A 179 16.74 -9.49 -13.78
CA ARG A 179 16.57 -10.61 -12.82
C ARG A 179 15.10 -10.80 -12.47
N CYS A 180 14.39 -9.74 -12.15
CA CYS A 180 12.95 -9.80 -11.86
C CYS A 180 12.17 -10.36 -13.06
N GLN A 181 12.49 -9.92 -14.28
CA GLN A 181 11.83 -10.40 -15.48
C GLN A 181 12.11 -11.91 -15.71
N LYS A 182 13.35 -12.35 -15.53
CA LYS A 182 13.75 -13.76 -15.71
C LYS A 182 13.09 -14.68 -14.69
N GLU A 183 12.98 -14.23 -13.43
CA GLU A 183 12.42 -15.03 -12.34
C GLU A 183 10.90 -14.81 -12.16
N GLY A 184 10.25 -13.97 -12.98
CA GLY A 184 8.83 -13.65 -12.86
C GLY A 184 8.47 -12.92 -11.57
N LEU A 185 9.38 -12.10 -11.04
CA LEU A 185 9.21 -11.36 -9.78
C LEU A 185 8.67 -9.95 -10.05
N VAL A 186 7.76 -9.51 -9.20
CA VAL A 186 7.13 -8.18 -9.27
C VAL A 186 7.16 -7.56 -7.89
N ASP A 187 7.93 -6.48 -7.71
CA ASP A 187 7.90 -5.70 -6.47
C ASP A 187 6.70 -4.74 -6.43
N PHE A 188 6.45 -4.11 -5.28
CA PHE A 188 5.27 -3.24 -5.13
C PHE A 188 5.26 -2.06 -6.09
N ALA A 189 6.41 -1.41 -6.31
CA ALA A 189 6.48 -0.29 -7.24
C ALA A 189 6.27 -0.74 -8.70
N GLU A 190 6.74 -1.96 -9.04
CA GLU A 190 6.55 -2.57 -10.35
C GLU A 190 5.07 -2.82 -10.68
N LEU A 191 4.26 -3.19 -9.70
CA LEU A 191 2.82 -3.41 -9.91
C LEU A 191 2.17 -2.20 -10.59
N LEU A 192 2.44 -1.03 -10.05
CA LEU A 192 1.83 0.20 -10.58
C LEU A 192 2.51 0.65 -11.87
N LEU A 193 3.84 0.62 -11.94
CA LEU A 193 4.58 1.02 -13.15
C LEU A 193 4.17 0.18 -14.35
N ARG A 194 4.21 -1.15 -14.21
CA ARG A 194 3.87 -2.07 -15.31
C ARG A 194 2.41 -1.99 -15.73
N SER A 195 1.50 -1.81 -14.79
CA SER A 195 0.08 -1.61 -15.13
C SER A 195 -0.17 -0.29 -15.85
N THR A 196 0.57 0.77 -15.50
CA THR A 196 0.52 2.06 -16.19
C THR A 196 1.00 1.91 -17.63
N GLU A 197 2.18 1.34 -17.81
CA GLU A 197 2.76 1.10 -19.14
C GLU A 197 1.88 0.19 -20.01
N LEU A 198 1.25 -0.82 -19.42
CA LEU A 198 0.32 -1.70 -20.12
C LEU A 198 -0.84 -0.91 -20.72
N LEU A 199 -1.48 -0.06 -19.90
CA LEU A 199 -2.59 0.77 -20.35
C LEU A 199 -2.15 1.82 -21.40
N GLU A 200 -0.94 2.37 -21.27
CA GLU A 200 -0.43 3.39 -22.21
C GLU A 200 -0.08 2.80 -23.58
N ARG A 201 0.54 1.62 -23.62
CA ARG A 201 0.99 0.98 -24.87
C ARG A 201 -0.10 0.19 -25.59
N ASN A 202 -1.10 -0.34 -24.85
CA ASN A 202 -2.20 -1.13 -25.41
C ASN A 202 -3.48 -0.27 -25.50
N ALA A 203 -3.70 0.35 -26.66
CA ALA A 203 -4.85 1.23 -26.90
C ALA A 203 -6.18 0.50 -26.69
N VAL A 204 -6.30 -0.74 -27.18
CA VAL A 204 -7.53 -1.54 -27.05
C VAL A 204 -7.89 -1.78 -25.60
N LEU A 205 -6.89 -2.14 -24.80
CA LEU A 205 -7.08 -2.38 -23.36
C LEU A 205 -7.42 -1.08 -22.62
N ARG A 206 -6.75 0.02 -22.97
CA ARG A 206 -7.03 1.35 -22.42
C ARG A 206 -8.47 1.78 -22.69
N GLU A 207 -8.92 1.66 -23.93
CA GLU A 207 -10.30 1.99 -24.35
C GLU A 207 -11.30 1.10 -23.63
N HIS A 208 -11.05 -0.20 -23.54
CA HIS A 208 -11.90 -1.14 -22.79
C HIS A 208 -12.12 -0.68 -21.34
N TYR A 209 -11.06 -0.27 -20.62
CA TYR A 209 -11.19 0.17 -19.24
C TYR A 209 -11.75 1.59 -19.11
N ALA A 210 -11.50 2.47 -20.08
CA ALA A 210 -12.13 3.78 -20.15
C ALA A 210 -13.64 3.66 -20.33
N ASP A 211 -14.11 2.81 -21.23
CA ASP A 211 -15.54 2.56 -21.46
C ASP A 211 -16.20 1.85 -20.27
N ARG A 212 -15.46 0.91 -19.66
CA ARG A 212 -15.94 0.18 -18.51
C ARG A 212 -16.15 1.09 -17.32
N PHE A 213 -15.18 1.94 -16.96
CA PHE A 213 -15.22 2.75 -15.75
C PHE A 213 -15.76 4.16 -16.06
N ARG A 214 -17.08 4.27 -16.10
CA ARG A 214 -17.75 5.56 -16.31
C ARG A 214 -17.56 6.53 -15.15
N PHE A 215 -17.39 6.01 -13.93
CA PHE A 215 -17.13 6.77 -12.72
C PHE A 215 -15.88 6.24 -12.03
N VAL A 216 -14.87 7.08 -11.93
CA VAL A 216 -13.64 6.83 -11.17
C VAL A 216 -13.62 7.77 -9.98
N LEU A 217 -13.58 7.20 -8.77
CA LEU A 217 -13.56 7.96 -7.53
C LEU A 217 -12.25 7.68 -6.80
N VAL A 218 -11.58 8.72 -6.33
CA VAL A 218 -10.29 8.61 -5.65
C VAL A 218 -10.37 9.29 -4.29
N ASP A 219 -10.10 8.53 -3.23
CA ASP A 219 -9.99 9.02 -1.86
C ASP A 219 -8.54 9.40 -1.53
N GLU A 220 -8.35 10.33 -0.61
CA GLU A 220 -7.05 10.84 -0.15
C GLU A 220 -6.12 11.25 -1.32
N PHE A 221 -6.68 12.00 -2.28
CA PHE A 221 -5.99 12.33 -3.53
C PHE A 221 -4.69 13.12 -3.32
N GLN A 222 -4.55 13.88 -2.22
CA GLN A 222 -3.34 14.61 -1.83
C GLN A 222 -2.13 13.69 -1.58
N ASP A 223 -2.38 12.41 -1.27
CA ASP A 223 -1.31 11.44 -0.98
C ASP A 223 -0.84 10.68 -2.23
N THR A 224 -1.38 11.02 -3.40
CA THR A 224 -0.99 10.40 -4.67
C THR A 224 0.39 10.86 -5.14
N ASN A 225 1.20 9.92 -5.64
CA ASN A 225 2.45 10.23 -6.33
C ASN A 225 2.24 10.44 -7.84
N ALA A 226 3.30 10.84 -8.54
CA ALA A 226 3.24 11.12 -9.99
C ALA A 226 2.78 9.91 -10.80
N LEU A 227 3.24 8.71 -10.46
CA LEU A 227 2.90 7.48 -11.17
C LEU A 227 1.44 7.09 -10.94
N GLN A 228 0.91 7.26 -9.74
CA GLN A 228 -0.50 7.02 -9.43
C GLN A 228 -1.41 7.97 -10.21
N PHE A 229 -1.04 9.23 -10.31
CA PHE A 229 -1.81 10.19 -11.12
C PHE A 229 -1.70 9.87 -12.62
N ARG A 230 -0.53 9.47 -13.11
CA ARG A 230 -0.33 8.99 -14.49
C ARG A 230 -1.19 7.74 -14.79
N TRP A 231 -1.29 6.81 -13.84
CA TRP A 231 -2.15 5.63 -13.95
C TRP A 231 -3.64 6.02 -14.05
N ILE A 232 -4.10 6.99 -13.24
CA ILE A 232 -5.45 7.52 -13.33
C ILE A 232 -5.69 8.13 -14.72
N LYS A 233 -4.75 8.94 -15.25
CA LYS A 233 -4.84 9.53 -16.58
C LYS A 233 -4.92 8.51 -17.70
N ALA A 234 -4.31 7.33 -17.54
CA ALA A 234 -4.41 6.24 -18.50
C ALA A 234 -5.82 5.62 -18.55
N ILE A 235 -6.59 5.67 -17.46
CA ILE A 235 -7.98 5.19 -17.41
C ILE A 235 -8.97 6.28 -17.75
N VAL A 236 -8.78 7.48 -17.18
CA VAL A 236 -9.62 8.66 -17.41
C VAL A 236 -8.79 9.71 -18.10
N SER A 237 -8.82 9.72 -19.43
CA SER A 237 -8.11 10.75 -20.19
C SER A 237 -8.73 12.13 -19.92
N PRO A 238 -7.91 13.20 -19.79
CA PRO A 238 -8.43 14.57 -19.71
C PRO A 238 -9.34 14.96 -20.87
N ALA A 239 -9.15 14.36 -22.04
CA ALA A 239 -10.00 14.59 -23.22
C ALA A 239 -11.27 13.70 -23.25
N SER A 240 -11.47 12.83 -22.28
CA SER A 240 -12.62 11.93 -22.26
C SER A 240 -13.91 12.67 -21.92
N THR A 241 -14.97 12.32 -22.66
CA THR A 241 -16.33 12.78 -22.39
C THR A 241 -17.24 11.66 -21.88
N THR A 242 -16.72 10.43 -21.78
CA THR A 242 -17.51 9.23 -21.45
C THR A 242 -17.40 8.83 -19.99
N ASN A 243 -16.33 9.24 -19.33
CA ASN A 243 -16.09 8.94 -17.92
C ASN A 243 -15.80 10.21 -17.11
N SER A 244 -16.00 10.12 -15.81
CA SER A 244 -15.76 11.21 -14.86
C SER A 244 -14.82 10.80 -13.76
N LEU A 245 -13.99 11.74 -13.33
CA LEU A 245 -13.06 11.60 -12.22
C LEU A 245 -13.52 12.48 -11.05
N PHE A 246 -13.81 11.84 -9.91
CA PHE A 246 -14.23 12.48 -8.68
C PHE A 246 -13.16 12.27 -7.61
N CYS A 247 -12.37 13.29 -7.35
CA CYS A 247 -11.29 13.25 -6.37
C CYS A 247 -11.71 13.89 -5.05
N VAL A 248 -11.45 13.21 -3.95
CA VAL A 248 -11.62 13.74 -2.60
C VAL A 248 -10.26 13.79 -1.93
N GLY A 249 -9.94 14.93 -1.33
CA GLY A 249 -8.65 15.09 -0.68
C GLY A 249 -8.59 16.30 0.24
N ASP A 250 -7.49 16.38 0.96
CA ASP A 250 -7.17 17.45 1.89
C ASP A 250 -5.70 17.85 1.72
N ASP A 251 -5.45 18.94 1.01
CA ASP A 251 -4.11 19.47 0.78
C ASP A 251 -3.36 19.77 2.10
N ASP A 252 -4.09 20.12 3.16
CA ASP A 252 -3.54 20.39 4.49
C ASP A 252 -3.12 19.11 5.24
N GLN A 253 -3.56 17.92 4.80
CA GLN A 253 -3.22 16.61 5.36
C GLN A 253 -2.18 15.82 4.55
N SER A 254 -1.53 16.42 3.56
CA SER A 254 -0.49 15.77 2.78
C SER A 254 0.79 15.61 3.60
N ILE A 255 0.98 14.44 4.20
CA ILE A 255 2.13 14.10 5.05
C ILE A 255 3.01 12.99 4.47
N TYR A 256 2.74 12.54 3.23
CA TYR A 256 3.47 11.45 2.58
C TYR A 256 4.46 11.90 1.49
N ALA A 257 4.93 13.16 1.54
CA ALA A 257 5.94 13.67 0.61
C ALA A 257 7.22 12.80 0.60
N PHE A 258 7.62 12.26 1.76
CA PHE A 258 8.75 11.33 1.90
C PHE A 258 8.53 9.96 1.21
N ARG A 259 7.30 9.65 0.79
CA ARG A 259 6.91 8.50 -0.03
C ARG A 259 6.57 8.90 -1.47
N GLY A 260 7.00 10.09 -1.91
CA GLY A 260 6.78 10.57 -3.26
C GLY A 260 5.40 11.19 -3.52
N ALA A 261 4.55 11.38 -2.50
CA ALA A 261 3.29 12.10 -2.66
C ALA A 261 3.54 13.53 -3.17
N ARG A 262 2.69 13.98 -4.09
CA ARG A 262 2.77 15.31 -4.71
C ARG A 262 1.45 16.06 -4.53
N VAL A 263 1.44 17.02 -3.60
CA VAL A 263 0.26 17.92 -3.41
C VAL A 263 -0.11 18.62 -4.71
N GLY A 264 0.89 18.95 -5.53
CA GLY A 264 0.69 19.54 -6.85
C GLY A 264 -0.24 18.74 -7.79
N ASN A 265 -0.39 17.42 -7.58
CA ASN A 265 -1.33 16.61 -8.35
C ASN A 265 -2.78 17.14 -8.27
N MET A 266 -3.16 17.79 -7.15
CA MET A 266 -4.50 18.39 -7.02
C MET A 266 -4.66 19.61 -7.96
N ALA A 267 -3.66 20.46 -8.04
CA ALA A 267 -3.65 21.60 -8.95
C ALA A 267 -3.54 21.12 -10.41
N ASP A 268 -2.67 20.14 -10.68
CA ASP A 268 -2.54 19.52 -12.01
C ASP A 268 -3.88 18.92 -12.45
N PHE A 269 -4.60 18.24 -11.55
CA PHE A 269 -5.94 17.70 -11.86
C PHE A 269 -6.92 18.80 -12.24
N VAL A 270 -6.98 19.88 -11.46
CA VAL A 270 -7.89 21.00 -11.76
C VAL A 270 -7.59 21.60 -13.15
N ASN A 271 -6.31 21.78 -13.47
CA ASN A 271 -5.88 22.38 -14.74
C ASN A 271 -6.07 21.44 -15.93
N ASP A 272 -5.57 20.21 -15.84
CA ASP A 272 -5.56 19.24 -16.96
C ASP A 272 -6.97 18.81 -17.36
N TYR A 273 -7.86 18.64 -16.37
CA TYR A 273 -9.24 18.19 -16.60
C TYR A 273 -10.25 19.35 -16.67
N HIS A 274 -9.80 20.60 -16.60
CA HIS A 274 -10.66 21.78 -16.61
C HIS A 274 -11.81 21.65 -15.60
N VAL A 275 -11.48 21.23 -14.38
CA VAL A 275 -12.45 20.90 -13.32
C VAL A 275 -13.35 22.10 -13.01
N LYS A 276 -14.65 21.96 -13.27
CA LYS A 276 -15.66 22.99 -13.01
C LYS A 276 -16.21 22.93 -11.59
N HIS A 277 -16.20 21.74 -10.99
CA HIS A 277 -16.81 21.48 -9.68
C HIS A 277 -15.71 21.35 -8.63
N LEU A 278 -15.42 22.46 -7.96
CA LEU A 278 -14.54 22.50 -6.79
C LEU A 278 -15.42 22.79 -5.57
N VAL A 279 -15.63 21.78 -4.72
CA VAL A 279 -16.47 21.87 -3.54
C VAL A 279 -15.62 21.80 -2.29
N LYS A 280 -15.80 22.76 -1.36
CA LYS A 280 -15.09 22.78 -0.07
C LYS A 280 -15.99 22.27 1.05
N LEU A 281 -15.53 21.24 1.77
CA LEU A 281 -16.18 20.73 2.98
C LEU A 281 -15.43 21.24 4.21
N GLU A 282 -15.91 22.32 4.80
CA GLU A 282 -15.25 23.05 5.88
C GLU A 282 -15.88 22.79 7.25
N GLN A 283 -17.14 22.34 7.30
CA GLN A 283 -17.80 21.99 8.56
C GLN A 283 -17.22 20.68 9.11
N ASN A 284 -16.65 20.76 10.31
CA ASN A 284 -16.09 19.64 11.03
C ASN A 284 -17.09 19.08 12.04
N TYR A 285 -17.21 17.75 12.06
CA TYR A 285 -18.13 17.00 12.96
C TYR A 285 -17.38 16.18 14.03
N ARG A 286 -16.05 16.32 14.08
CA ARG A 286 -15.18 15.51 14.95
C ARG A 286 -14.72 16.26 16.18
N SER A 287 -14.40 17.53 16.03
CA SER A 287 -13.65 18.31 17.01
C SER A 287 -14.38 19.57 17.44
N THR A 288 -14.10 20.05 18.65
CA THR A 288 -14.57 21.32 19.16
C THR A 288 -13.75 22.50 18.60
N SER A 289 -14.23 23.75 18.78
CA SER A 289 -13.61 24.90 18.12
C SER A 289 -12.19 25.18 18.60
N HIS A 290 -11.85 24.99 19.88
CA HIS A 290 -10.48 25.18 20.38
C HIS A 290 -9.46 24.33 19.64
N ILE A 291 -9.82 23.06 19.31
CA ILE A 291 -8.96 22.17 18.52
C ILE A 291 -8.80 22.69 17.08
N LEU A 292 -9.94 23.12 16.48
CA LEU A 292 -9.92 23.63 15.10
C LEU A 292 -9.21 24.97 14.97
N ASP A 293 -9.34 25.85 15.94
CA ASP A 293 -8.65 27.16 15.97
C ASP A 293 -7.12 26.95 16.03
N ALA A 294 -6.66 26.02 16.86
CA ALA A 294 -5.25 25.64 16.91
C ALA A 294 -4.77 25.01 15.60
N ALA A 295 -5.56 24.08 15.01
CA ALA A 295 -5.24 23.44 13.74
C ALA A 295 -5.19 24.47 12.60
N ASN A 296 -6.16 25.39 12.52
CA ASN A 296 -6.20 26.45 11.52
C ASN A 296 -4.99 27.40 11.69
N ALA A 297 -4.60 27.73 12.92
CA ALA A 297 -3.43 28.59 13.19
C ALA A 297 -2.12 27.93 12.76
N VAL A 298 -1.96 26.62 13.01
CA VAL A 298 -0.78 25.86 12.57
C VAL A 298 -0.71 25.80 11.05
N ILE A 299 -1.80 25.45 10.39
CA ILE A 299 -1.80 25.26 8.93
C ILE A 299 -1.74 26.58 8.15
N ALA A 300 -2.09 27.72 8.77
CA ALA A 300 -1.96 29.03 8.15
C ALA A 300 -0.50 29.38 7.75
N ASN A 301 0.49 28.72 8.37
CA ASN A 301 1.91 28.86 7.99
C ASN A 301 2.27 28.21 6.64
N ASN A 302 1.40 27.36 6.08
CA ASN A 302 1.61 26.79 4.76
C ASN A 302 1.20 27.79 3.68
N ALA A 303 2.18 28.24 2.87
CA ALA A 303 1.92 29.20 1.78
C ALA A 303 1.24 28.57 0.55
N GLN A 304 1.45 27.27 0.31
CA GLN A 304 0.96 26.56 -0.87
C GLN A 304 -0.27 25.70 -0.53
N ARG A 305 -1.42 26.31 -0.34
CA ARG A 305 -2.67 25.61 -0.05
C ARG A 305 -3.83 26.14 -0.91
N MET A 306 -4.79 25.26 -1.18
CA MET A 306 -5.99 25.63 -1.95
C MET A 306 -7.00 26.45 -1.10
N GLY A 307 -6.71 26.62 0.19
CA GLY A 307 -7.41 27.51 1.12
C GLY A 307 -8.79 27.01 1.53
N LYS A 308 -8.89 26.59 2.79
CA LYS A 308 -10.13 26.28 3.52
C LYS A 308 -9.93 26.60 5.00
N ASN A 309 -11.03 26.86 5.71
CA ASN A 309 -11.01 27.06 7.16
C ASN A 309 -12.02 26.11 7.79
N LEU A 310 -11.56 25.30 8.72
CA LEU A 310 -12.44 24.39 9.46
C LEU A 310 -13.21 25.13 10.53
N TRP A 311 -14.48 24.85 10.63
CA TRP A 311 -15.37 25.35 11.66
C TRP A 311 -16.31 24.26 12.16
N THR A 312 -16.90 24.43 13.34
CA THR A 312 -17.78 23.45 13.97
C THR A 312 -18.92 24.10 14.75
N GLU A 313 -20.03 23.38 14.89
CA GLU A 313 -21.16 23.71 15.77
C GLU A 313 -21.05 23.03 17.15
N ALA A 314 -20.00 22.22 17.39
CA ALA A 314 -19.84 21.43 18.61
C ALA A 314 -19.43 22.28 19.85
N GLY A 315 -19.40 23.61 19.72
CA GLY A 315 -19.01 24.51 20.80
C GLY A 315 -17.49 24.59 21.02
N LYS A 316 -17.10 25.26 22.12
CA LYS A 316 -15.67 25.56 22.39
C LYS A 316 -14.88 24.32 22.81
N GLY A 317 -15.47 23.47 23.65
CA GLY A 317 -14.77 22.35 24.25
C GLY A 317 -13.74 22.77 25.31
N GLU A 318 -12.93 21.83 25.72
CA GLU A 318 -11.84 22.05 26.67
C GLU A 318 -10.65 22.75 26.00
N LEU A 319 -9.82 23.41 26.79
CA LEU A 319 -8.58 24.01 26.34
C LEU A 319 -7.54 22.94 26.05
N ILE A 320 -6.65 23.21 25.09
CA ILE A 320 -5.50 22.36 24.79
C ILE A 320 -4.45 22.52 25.88
N GLY A 321 -4.11 21.44 26.58
CA GLY A 321 -3.01 21.42 27.52
C GLY A 321 -1.66 21.24 26.80
N ILE A 322 -0.66 22.00 27.26
CA ILE A 322 0.73 21.85 26.79
C ILE A 322 1.59 21.49 27.99
N TYR A 323 2.35 20.40 27.88
CA TYR A 323 3.27 19.95 28.90
C TYR A 323 4.67 19.79 28.31
N GLY A 324 5.68 20.37 28.92
CA GLY A 324 7.09 20.20 28.58
C GLY A 324 7.75 19.28 29.61
N ALA A 325 8.16 18.10 29.20
CA ALA A 325 8.89 17.15 30.02
C ALA A 325 10.40 17.34 29.84
N ASP A 326 11.19 17.04 30.88
CA ASP A 326 12.64 17.11 30.84
C ASP A 326 13.26 15.91 30.08
N ASP A 327 12.60 14.75 30.12
CA ASP A 327 13.00 13.55 29.42
C ASP A 327 11.79 12.68 29.00
N ASP A 328 12.05 11.61 28.24
CA ASP A 328 11.04 10.66 27.74
C ASP A 328 10.34 9.87 28.87
N ARG A 329 10.99 9.68 30.01
CA ARG A 329 10.42 9.00 31.18
C ARG A 329 9.43 9.91 31.91
N GLU A 330 9.77 11.16 32.04
CA GLU A 330 8.86 12.14 32.63
C GLU A 330 7.64 12.38 31.74
N GLU A 331 7.84 12.46 30.41
CA GLU A 331 6.74 12.51 29.44
C GLU A 331 5.81 11.32 29.62
N ALA A 332 6.34 10.08 29.61
CA ALA A 332 5.55 8.86 29.75
C ALA A 332 4.84 8.77 31.11
N ARG A 333 5.46 9.26 32.20
CA ARG A 333 4.88 9.32 33.54
C ARG A 333 3.70 10.28 33.58
N SER A 334 3.88 11.51 33.08
CA SER A 334 2.83 12.53 33.03
C SER A 334 1.64 12.07 32.23
N LEU A 335 1.89 11.56 31.01
CA LEU A 335 0.88 11.00 30.14
C LEU A 335 0.08 9.84 30.78
N THR A 336 0.78 8.96 31.52
CA THR A 336 0.17 7.86 32.24
C THR A 336 -0.76 8.39 33.35
N GLN A 337 -0.33 9.42 34.07
CA GLN A 337 -1.09 10.02 35.15
C GLN A 337 -2.36 10.72 34.61
N ASP A 338 -2.24 11.42 33.49
CA ASP A 338 -3.40 12.05 32.83
C ASP A 338 -4.45 11.02 32.40
N ILE A 339 -4.03 9.92 31.77
CA ILE A 339 -4.94 8.86 31.35
C ILE A 339 -5.61 8.18 32.55
N LEU A 340 -4.88 7.94 33.64
CA LEU A 340 -5.44 7.41 34.87
C LEU A 340 -6.48 8.36 35.49
N THR A 341 -6.20 9.65 35.45
CA THR A 341 -7.10 10.70 35.93
C THR A 341 -8.38 10.77 35.13
N LEU A 342 -8.26 10.76 33.79
CA LEU A 342 -9.39 10.68 32.87
C LEU A 342 -10.23 9.43 33.09
N HIS A 343 -9.58 8.29 33.27
CA HIS A 343 -10.30 7.03 33.52
C HIS A 343 -11.06 7.06 34.86
N ARG A 344 -10.47 7.57 35.92
CA ARG A 344 -11.12 7.75 37.21
C ARG A 344 -12.31 8.70 37.16
N SER A 345 -12.29 9.69 36.25
CA SER A 345 -13.42 10.58 35.99
C SER A 345 -14.51 10.00 35.08
N GLY A 346 -14.35 8.73 34.64
CA GLY A 346 -15.35 7.99 33.88
C GLY A 346 -15.05 7.83 32.38
N THR A 347 -13.91 8.33 31.89
CA THR A 347 -13.54 8.15 30.47
C THR A 347 -13.10 6.69 30.23
N PRO A 348 -13.73 5.97 29.28
CA PRO A 348 -13.30 4.62 28.92
C PRO A 348 -11.90 4.62 28.32
N TRP A 349 -11.11 3.59 28.60
CA TRP A 349 -9.77 3.42 27.99
C TRP A 349 -9.75 3.54 26.47
N ARG A 350 -10.76 2.99 25.80
CA ARG A 350 -10.91 3.02 24.34
C ARG A 350 -11.07 4.42 23.75
N ASP A 351 -11.40 5.40 24.55
CA ASP A 351 -11.61 6.79 24.15
C ASP A 351 -10.35 7.64 24.35
N CYS A 352 -9.27 7.03 24.90
CA CYS A 352 -7.95 7.63 25.00
C CYS A 352 -7.03 7.15 23.87
N ALA A 353 -6.29 8.07 23.26
CA ALA A 353 -5.30 7.74 22.24
C ALA A 353 -4.00 8.53 22.47
N VAL A 354 -2.87 7.87 22.24
CA VAL A 354 -1.54 8.49 22.30
C VAL A 354 -0.93 8.43 20.91
N LEU A 355 -0.54 9.58 20.38
CA LEU A 355 0.11 9.71 19.09
C LEU A 355 1.58 10.10 19.29
N TYR A 356 2.48 9.45 18.57
CA TYR A 356 3.91 9.74 18.60
C TYR A 356 4.49 9.73 17.19
N ARG A 357 5.65 10.39 17.01
CA ARG A 357 6.26 10.59 15.70
C ARG A 357 6.89 9.33 15.13
N ASN A 358 7.51 8.49 15.95
CA ASN A 358 8.16 7.26 15.51
C ASN A 358 7.96 6.12 16.52
N ASN A 359 8.07 4.88 16.03
CA ASN A 359 7.79 3.69 16.83
C ASN A 359 8.76 3.49 18.02
N ALA A 360 9.94 4.10 18.00
CA ALA A 360 10.88 3.98 19.11
C ALA A 360 10.33 4.58 20.41
N GLN A 361 9.51 5.63 20.29
CA GLN A 361 8.88 6.32 21.42
C GLN A 361 7.84 5.44 22.15
N SER A 362 7.24 4.46 21.48
CA SER A 362 6.23 3.61 22.10
C SER A 362 6.79 2.82 23.29
N ARG A 363 8.05 2.40 23.24
CA ARG A 363 8.65 1.48 24.21
C ARG A 363 8.56 1.99 25.65
N ILE A 364 8.90 3.25 25.86
CA ILE A 364 8.87 3.82 27.23
C ILE A 364 7.42 4.00 27.70
N ILE A 365 6.53 4.42 26.83
CA ILE A 365 5.09 4.57 27.12
C ILE A 365 4.47 3.21 27.49
N GLU A 366 4.80 2.14 26.74
CA GLU A 366 4.34 0.79 27.00
C GLU A 366 4.80 0.27 28.38
N GLN A 367 6.06 0.57 28.77
CA GLN A 367 6.58 0.20 30.09
C GLN A 367 5.75 0.85 31.20
N TYR A 368 5.45 2.14 31.09
CA TYR A 368 4.66 2.85 32.08
C TYR A 368 3.20 2.38 32.11
N PHE A 369 2.60 2.10 30.97
CA PHE A 369 1.22 1.57 30.90
C PHE A 369 1.13 0.18 31.52
N THR A 370 2.10 -0.71 31.22
CA THR A 370 2.17 -2.05 31.79
C THR A 370 2.35 -1.98 33.31
N ALA A 371 3.26 -1.14 33.81
CA ALA A 371 3.50 -0.97 35.24
C ALA A 371 2.28 -0.45 36.01
N ASN A 372 1.40 0.31 35.34
CA ASN A 372 0.17 0.88 35.91
C ASN A 372 -1.10 0.11 35.50
N SER A 373 -0.97 -1.10 34.93
CA SER A 373 -2.09 -1.95 34.49
C SER A 373 -3.09 -1.24 33.55
N ILE A 374 -2.61 -0.32 32.73
CA ILE A 374 -3.43 0.34 31.69
C ILE A 374 -3.49 -0.60 30.48
N PRO A 375 -4.68 -1.05 30.04
CA PRO A 375 -4.80 -1.84 28.84
C PRO A 375 -4.56 -0.96 27.59
N TYR A 376 -3.69 -1.40 26.69
CA TYR A 376 -3.38 -0.66 25.48
C TYR A 376 -3.30 -1.54 24.24
N ARG A 377 -3.38 -0.92 23.07
CA ARG A 377 -3.15 -1.56 21.79
C ARG A 377 -2.30 -0.66 20.89
N ILE A 378 -1.23 -1.23 20.32
CA ILE A 378 -0.36 -0.50 19.40
C ILE A 378 -0.91 -0.64 17.98
N TYR A 379 -1.00 0.49 17.28
CA TYR A 379 -1.30 0.53 15.86
C TYR A 379 -0.03 0.92 15.09
N GLY A 380 0.26 0.20 14.00
CA GLY A 380 1.45 0.44 13.18
C GLY A 380 2.69 -0.37 13.56
N GLY A 381 2.59 -1.30 14.52
CA GLY A 381 3.61 -2.33 14.76
C GLY A 381 3.72 -3.33 13.60
N LEU A 382 4.70 -4.26 13.66
CA LEU A 382 4.84 -5.35 12.69
C LEU A 382 3.52 -6.09 12.52
N ARG A 383 3.00 -6.11 11.29
CA ARG A 383 1.79 -6.87 10.98
C ARG A 383 2.05 -8.36 11.16
N PHE A 384 0.99 -9.15 11.38
CA PHE A 384 1.09 -10.62 11.53
C PHE A 384 1.91 -11.26 10.40
N PHE A 385 1.62 -10.90 9.14
CA PHE A 385 2.33 -11.43 7.97
C PHE A 385 3.74 -10.85 7.76
N ASP A 386 4.13 -9.79 8.49
CA ASP A 386 5.49 -9.22 8.45
C ASP A 386 6.43 -9.90 9.45
N ARG A 387 5.89 -10.70 10.36
CA ARG A 387 6.67 -11.46 11.34
C ARG A 387 7.49 -12.54 10.64
N GLN A 388 8.71 -12.73 11.10
CA GLN A 388 9.65 -13.67 10.49
C GLN A 388 9.09 -15.10 10.46
N GLU A 389 8.55 -15.56 11.57
CA GLU A 389 7.96 -16.90 11.71
C GLU A 389 6.79 -17.14 10.75
N VAL A 390 5.94 -16.12 10.52
CA VAL A 390 4.81 -16.21 9.61
C VAL A 390 5.29 -16.25 8.15
N LYS A 391 6.31 -15.46 7.82
CA LYS A 391 6.95 -15.49 6.49
C LYS A 391 7.62 -16.83 6.22
N ASP A 392 8.26 -17.43 7.22
CA ASP A 392 8.90 -18.73 7.08
C ASP A 392 7.86 -19.83 6.82
N VAL A 393 6.75 -19.85 7.58
CA VAL A 393 5.63 -20.76 7.32
C VAL A 393 5.03 -20.53 5.93
N THR A 394 4.84 -19.29 5.53
CA THR A 394 4.32 -18.96 4.20
C THR A 394 5.25 -19.43 3.08
N ALA A 395 6.57 -19.34 3.27
CA ALA A 395 7.55 -19.85 2.33
C ALA A 395 7.47 -21.39 2.20
N TYR A 396 7.31 -22.12 3.32
CA TYR A 396 7.04 -23.56 3.28
C TYR A 396 5.78 -23.89 2.48
N LEU A 397 4.66 -23.19 2.74
CA LEU A 397 3.41 -23.44 2.01
C LEU A 397 3.54 -23.15 0.50
N ARG A 398 4.34 -22.16 0.11
CA ARG A 398 4.64 -21.89 -1.31
C ARG A 398 5.43 -23.03 -1.94
N LEU A 399 6.41 -23.60 -1.24
CA LEU A 399 7.19 -24.73 -1.74
C LEU A 399 6.34 -25.96 -2.07
N LEU A 400 5.21 -26.17 -1.36
CA LEU A 400 4.30 -27.29 -1.62
C LEU A 400 3.55 -27.16 -2.95
N SER A 401 3.40 -25.96 -3.47
CA SER A 401 2.64 -25.68 -4.70
C SER A 401 3.52 -25.27 -5.88
N ASN A 402 4.56 -24.51 -5.60
CA ASN A 402 5.50 -24.00 -6.60
C ASN A 402 6.84 -23.71 -5.92
N PRO A 403 7.85 -24.61 -6.04
CA PRO A 403 9.14 -24.46 -5.38
C PRO A 403 9.98 -23.34 -6.02
N GLU A 404 9.88 -22.15 -5.46
CA GLU A 404 10.53 -20.93 -5.88
C GLU A 404 11.88 -20.75 -5.20
N ASP A 405 12.87 -20.23 -5.91
CA ASP A 405 14.22 -20.00 -5.41
C ASP A 405 14.24 -19.14 -4.13
N THR A 406 13.44 -18.07 -4.09
CA THR A 406 13.31 -17.19 -2.91
C THR A 406 12.76 -17.91 -1.69
N SER A 407 11.76 -18.78 -1.89
CA SER A 407 11.16 -19.57 -0.81
C SER A 407 12.13 -20.66 -0.32
N VAL A 408 12.85 -21.32 -1.22
CA VAL A 408 13.90 -22.30 -0.85
C VAL A 408 14.98 -21.65 -0.03
N LEU A 409 15.56 -20.54 -0.51
CA LEU A 409 16.65 -19.81 0.18
C LEU A 409 16.21 -19.35 1.58
N ARG A 410 14.94 -18.99 1.73
CA ARG A 410 14.41 -18.53 3.01
C ARG A 410 14.36 -19.65 4.05
N VAL A 411 13.95 -20.86 3.69
CA VAL A 411 13.62 -21.91 4.66
C VAL A 411 14.56 -23.11 4.65
N ILE A 412 15.50 -23.20 3.73
CA ILE A 412 16.43 -24.34 3.59
C ILE A 412 17.20 -24.64 4.89
N ASN A 413 17.47 -23.62 5.71
CA ASN A 413 18.10 -23.73 7.02
C ASN A 413 17.25 -23.15 8.17
N GLN A 414 15.94 -23.03 7.98
CA GLN A 414 14.98 -22.63 9.00
C GLN A 414 13.88 -23.70 9.14
N PRO A 415 13.82 -24.43 10.27
CA PRO A 415 14.75 -24.40 11.43
C PRO A 415 16.18 -24.85 11.06
N PRO A 416 17.18 -24.62 11.93
CA PRO A 416 18.58 -24.95 11.65
C PRO A 416 18.77 -26.41 11.28
N ARG A 417 19.31 -26.67 10.06
CA ARG A 417 19.62 -28.02 9.52
C ARG A 417 21.10 -28.24 9.30
N GLY A 418 21.93 -27.27 9.70
CA GLY A 418 23.37 -27.30 9.42
C GLY A 418 23.71 -27.07 7.93
N ILE A 419 22.81 -26.42 7.19
CA ILE A 419 23.05 -25.95 5.82
C ILE A 419 23.53 -24.50 5.92
N GLY A 420 24.84 -24.31 5.98
CA GLY A 420 25.45 -22.99 6.17
C GLY A 420 25.53 -22.16 4.87
N ALA A 421 25.93 -20.90 4.99
CA ALA A 421 26.06 -19.96 3.88
C ALA A 421 26.93 -20.47 2.72
N LYS A 422 28.06 -21.17 3.04
CA LYS A 422 28.93 -21.77 2.01
C LYS A 422 28.23 -22.85 1.17
N THR A 423 27.32 -23.62 1.77
CA THR A 423 26.54 -24.61 1.04
C THR A 423 25.52 -23.91 0.13
N VAL A 424 24.86 -22.88 0.61
CA VAL A 424 23.93 -22.06 -0.18
C VAL A 424 24.65 -21.42 -1.37
N GLU A 425 25.83 -20.84 -1.17
CA GLU A 425 26.66 -20.27 -2.24
C GLU A 425 27.04 -21.33 -3.29
N THR A 426 27.32 -22.54 -2.86
CA THR A 426 27.65 -23.64 -3.80
C THR A 426 26.41 -24.02 -4.62
N ILE A 427 25.22 -24.06 -4.02
CA ILE A 427 23.96 -24.32 -4.70
C ILE A 427 23.68 -23.21 -5.73
N GLU A 428 23.77 -21.94 -5.35
CA GLU A 428 23.55 -20.80 -6.25
C GLU A 428 24.51 -20.82 -7.44
N ARG A 429 25.78 -21.14 -7.22
CA ARG A 429 26.77 -21.27 -8.30
C ARG A 429 26.45 -22.42 -9.25
N LEU A 430 25.99 -23.57 -8.73
CA LEU A 430 25.58 -24.71 -9.55
C LEU A 430 24.31 -24.39 -10.37
N CYS A 431 23.35 -23.68 -9.80
CA CYS A 431 22.18 -23.18 -10.51
C CYS A 431 22.57 -22.24 -11.65
N ALA A 432 23.46 -21.29 -11.38
CA ALA A 432 23.95 -20.36 -12.40
C ALA A 432 24.69 -21.08 -13.55
N ALA A 433 25.46 -22.12 -13.23
CA ALA A 433 26.19 -22.90 -14.21
C ALA A 433 25.30 -23.84 -15.04
N SER A 434 24.27 -24.41 -14.41
CA SER A 434 23.40 -25.41 -15.08
C SER A 434 22.12 -24.81 -15.68
N GLY A 435 21.76 -23.58 -15.33
CA GLY A 435 20.49 -22.94 -15.71
C GLY A 435 19.25 -23.56 -15.06
N LYS A 436 19.42 -24.43 -14.05
CA LYS A 436 18.32 -25.11 -13.34
C LYS A 436 17.81 -24.29 -12.18
N PRO A 437 16.50 -24.38 -11.83
CA PRO A 437 15.95 -23.81 -10.60
C PRO A 437 16.65 -24.36 -9.35
N LEU A 438 16.69 -23.57 -8.30
CA LEU A 438 17.42 -23.90 -7.07
C LEU A 438 16.89 -25.19 -6.42
N TYR A 439 15.56 -25.39 -6.40
CA TYR A 439 14.97 -26.61 -5.86
C TYR A 439 15.40 -27.86 -6.63
N SER A 440 15.58 -27.78 -7.94
CA SER A 440 16.04 -28.92 -8.76
C SER A 440 17.49 -29.33 -8.44
N VAL A 441 18.31 -28.39 -8.01
CA VAL A 441 19.68 -28.68 -7.56
C VAL A 441 19.69 -29.23 -6.14
N VAL A 442 18.81 -28.71 -5.27
CA VAL A 442 18.66 -29.15 -3.87
C VAL A 442 18.06 -30.54 -3.77
N SER A 443 17.15 -30.92 -4.68
CA SER A 443 16.48 -32.23 -4.67
C SER A 443 17.34 -33.36 -5.27
N ASP A 444 18.41 -33.03 -5.99
CA ASP A 444 19.35 -34.02 -6.53
C ASP A 444 20.81 -33.69 -6.17
N PRO A 445 21.15 -33.62 -4.87
CA PRO A 445 22.46 -33.15 -4.43
C PRO A 445 23.60 -34.12 -4.75
N TYR A 446 23.29 -35.41 -4.93
CA TYR A 446 24.31 -36.44 -5.23
C TYR A 446 24.86 -36.36 -6.66
N SER A 447 24.12 -35.73 -7.57
CA SER A 447 24.59 -35.46 -8.93
C SER A 447 25.71 -34.39 -8.98
N TYR A 448 25.99 -33.71 -7.86
CA TYR A 448 26.95 -32.65 -7.77
C TYR A 448 28.08 -32.96 -6.74
N PRO A 449 29.30 -33.32 -7.18
CA PRO A 449 30.40 -33.64 -6.26
C PRO A 449 30.73 -32.55 -5.24
N ALA A 450 30.52 -31.29 -5.62
CA ALA A 450 30.75 -30.14 -4.74
C ALA A 450 29.77 -30.10 -3.52
N MET A 451 28.68 -30.89 -3.52
CA MET A 451 27.67 -30.94 -2.50
C MET A 451 27.73 -32.20 -1.62
N GLU A 452 28.65 -33.12 -1.86
CA GLU A 452 28.76 -34.41 -1.17
C GLU A 452 28.67 -34.29 0.35
N ARG A 453 29.38 -33.35 0.96
CA ARG A 453 29.37 -33.13 2.42
C ARG A 453 28.00 -32.68 2.98
N SER A 454 27.16 -32.07 2.15
CA SER A 454 25.85 -31.50 2.53
C SER A 454 24.68 -32.30 1.97
N ALA A 455 24.95 -33.29 1.12
CA ALA A 455 23.94 -34.02 0.35
C ALA A 455 22.84 -34.62 1.23
N GLN A 456 23.22 -35.30 2.33
CA GLN A 456 22.23 -35.91 3.23
C GLN A 456 21.31 -34.86 3.89
N LYS A 457 21.85 -33.68 4.23
CA LYS A 457 21.05 -32.62 4.85
C LYS A 457 20.06 -32.00 3.86
N LEU A 458 20.47 -31.88 2.60
CA LEU A 458 19.64 -31.38 1.51
C LEU A 458 18.54 -32.40 1.18
N MET A 459 18.88 -33.69 1.10
CA MET A 459 17.89 -34.74 0.93
C MET A 459 16.86 -34.77 2.04
N ASN A 460 17.27 -34.63 3.29
CA ASN A 460 16.33 -34.58 4.42
C ASN A 460 15.35 -33.39 4.29
N PHE A 461 15.84 -32.24 3.79
CA PHE A 461 14.98 -31.09 3.51
C PHE A 461 14.00 -31.38 2.34
N THR A 462 14.47 -32.00 1.26
CA THR A 462 13.65 -32.36 0.09
C THR A 462 12.54 -33.34 0.48
N VAL A 463 12.91 -34.43 1.20
CA VAL A 463 11.94 -35.44 1.67
C VAL A 463 10.85 -34.76 2.54
N LEU A 464 11.21 -33.86 3.45
CA LEU A 464 10.22 -33.13 4.24
C LEU A 464 9.22 -32.34 3.36
N ILE A 465 9.70 -31.67 2.32
CA ILE A 465 8.82 -30.90 1.42
C ILE A 465 7.91 -31.83 0.62
N GLU A 466 8.43 -32.95 0.12
CA GLU A 466 7.68 -33.95 -0.65
C GLU A 466 6.58 -34.62 0.21
N GLU A 467 6.92 -35.07 1.44
CA GLU A 467 5.94 -35.65 2.38
C GLU A 467 4.82 -34.64 2.71
N CYS A 468 5.16 -33.38 2.94
CA CYS A 468 4.18 -32.33 3.18
C CYS A 468 3.30 -32.06 1.93
N ALA A 469 3.87 -32.13 0.73
CA ALA A 469 3.12 -31.95 -0.51
C ALA A 469 2.14 -33.08 -0.76
N GLU A 470 2.54 -34.33 -0.54
CA GLU A 470 1.68 -35.51 -0.62
C GLU A 470 0.51 -35.43 0.38
N LEU A 471 0.80 -35.05 1.64
CA LEU A 471 -0.24 -34.86 2.64
C LEU A 471 -1.23 -33.76 2.23
N ALA A 472 -0.75 -32.65 1.69
CA ALA A 472 -1.59 -31.56 1.21
C ALA A 472 -2.49 -31.98 0.03
N GLN A 473 -2.00 -32.82 -0.89
CA GLN A 473 -2.79 -33.37 -1.98
C GLN A 473 -3.88 -34.32 -1.46
N THR A 474 -3.52 -35.20 -0.51
CA THR A 474 -4.46 -36.13 0.11
C THR A 474 -5.61 -35.38 0.79
N LEU A 475 -5.29 -34.32 1.55
CA LEU A 475 -6.32 -33.50 2.22
C LEU A 475 -7.23 -32.76 1.21
N ARG A 476 -6.71 -32.38 0.04
CA ARG A 476 -7.52 -31.76 -1.03
C ARG A 476 -8.47 -32.75 -1.70
N SER A 477 -8.11 -34.03 -1.80
CA SER A 477 -8.94 -35.07 -2.40
C SER A 477 -10.05 -35.57 -1.45
N MET A 478 -9.97 -35.26 -0.15
CA MET A 478 -10.95 -35.64 0.88
C MET A 478 -12.04 -34.57 1.11
N ASN A 479 -11.88 -33.37 0.54
CA ASN A 479 -12.86 -32.26 0.55
C ASN A 479 -13.45 -32.04 -0.86
#